data_c4d77e8a6d1958bdebf1e5f9380e6391
#
_entry.id   c4d77e8a6d1958bdebf1e5f9380e6391
#
_cell.length_a   1.000
_cell.length_b   1.000
_cell.length_c   1.000
_cell.angle_alpha   90.00
_cell.angle_beta   90.00
_cell.angle_gamma   90.00
#
_symmetry.space_group_name_H-M   'P 1'
#
loop_
_entity.id
_entity.type
_entity.pdbx_description
1 polymer ?
#
loop_
_entity_poly.entity_id
_entity_poly.type
_entity_poly.pdbx_seq_one_letter_code
_entity_poly.pdbx_strand_id
1 'polypeptide(L)' 'MSHYTVQYLDQTYHHQSICEYAIDAFEARNQAVNDVPLLHEHPNRIDSIIAEGSIFSAVR' A
#
# COMPACT_ATOMS: atom_id res chain seq x y z
N MET A 1 -4.53 -13.23 -7.13
CA MET A 1 -4.00 -11.94 -6.65
C MET A 1 -4.81 -11.44 -5.48
N SER A 2 -4.17 -10.77 -4.57
CA SER A 2 -4.82 -10.21 -3.39
C SER A 2 -4.93 -8.71 -3.50
N HIS A 3 -5.88 -8.16 -2.76
CA HIS A 3 -6.10 -6.73 -2.70
C HIS A 3 -5.36 -6.19 -1.48
N TYR A 4 -4.50 -5.20 -1.69
CA TYR A 4 -3.71 -4.60 -0.61
C TYR A 4 -4.03 -3.12 -0.50
N THR A 5 -4.06 -2.61 0.73
CA THR A 5 -4.14 -1.19 1.00
C THR A 5 -2.76 -0.72 1.46
N VAL A 6 -2.17 0.18 0.69
CA VAL A 6 -0.85 0.75 1.01
C VAL A 6 -1.09 2.13 1.63
N GLN A 7 -0.68 2.28 2.89
CA GLN A 7 -0.82 3.55 3.61
C GLN A 7 0.51 4.28 3.61
N TYR A 8 0.48 5.57 3.36
CA TYR A 8 1.69 6.38 3.29
C TYR A 8 1.42 7.79 3.78
N LEU A 9 2.51 8.53 4.04
CA LEU A 9 2.42 9.93 4.42
C LEU A 9 2.70 10.81 3.21
N ASP A 10 1.84 11.80 2.97
CA ASP A 10 2.03 12.73 1.87
C ASP A 10 3.01 13.86 2.26
N GLN A 11 3.17 14.85 1.39
CA GLN A 11 4.11 15.94 1.61
C GLN A 11 3.78 16.79 2.82
N THR A 12 2.52 16.80 3.23
CA THR A 12 2.05 17.56 4.39
C THR A 12 1.92 16.67 5.62
N TYR A 13 2.44 15.44 5.54
CA TYR A 13 2.40 14.44 6.61
C TYR A 13 0.99 14.00 6.98
N HIS A 14 0.07 14.10 6.04
CA HIS A 14 -1.26 13.51 6.19
C HIS A 14 -1.26 12.07 5.72
N HIS A 15 -2.03 11.22 6.41
CA HIS A 15 -2.14 9.82 6.01
C HIS A 15 -2.98 9.69 4.76
N GLN A 16 -2.44 8.96 3.78
CA GLN A 16 -3.12 8.67 2.53
C GLN A 16 -3.07 7.17 2.31
N SER A 17 -3.97 6.67 1.48
CA SER A 17 -3.96 5.25 1.15
C SER A 17 -4.30 5.04 -0.31
N ILE A 18 -3.77 3.94 -0.87
CA ILE A 18 -4.04 3.53 -2.23
C ILE A 18 -4.21 2.02 -2.23
N CYS A 19 -5.13 1.53 -3.07
CA CYS A 19 -5.40 0.10 -3.19
C CYS A 19 -4.67 -0.46 -4.40
N GLU A 20 -4.02 -1.61 -4.19
CA GLU A 20 -3.29 -2.29 -5.25
C GLU A 20 -3.64 -3.77 -5.27
N TYR A 21 -3.73 -4.35 -6.48
CA TYR A 21 -3.84 -5.79 -6.65
C TYR A 21 -2.45 -6.35 -6.91
N ALA A 22 -2.06 -7.35 -6.12
CA ALA A 22 -0.72 -7.91 -6.21
C ALA A 22 -0.70 -9.34 -5.71
N ILE A 23 0.36 -10.06 -6.02
CA ILE A 23 0.53 -11.43 -5.55
C ILE A 23 1.01 -11.48 -4.11
N ASP A 24 1.69 -10.43 -3.66
CA ASP A 24 2.16 -10.33 -2.28
C ASP A 24 2.37 -8.86 -1.91
N ALA A 25 2.71 -8.62 -0.64
CA ALA A 25 2.88 -7.27 -0.13
C ALA A 25 4.06 -6.56 -0.78
N PHE A 26 5.11 -7.28 -1.14
CA PHE A 26 6.28 -6.69 -1.78
C PHE A 26 5.91 -6.12 -3.15
N GLU A 27 5.14 -6.88 -3.93
CA GLU A 27 4.69 -6.41 -5.23
C GLU A 27 3.74 -5.21 -5.08
N ALA A 28 2.85 -5.26 -4.07
CA ALA A 28 1.94 -4.15 -3.81
C ALA A 28 2.72 -2.87 -3.50
N ARG A 29 3.79 -2.98 -2.73
CA ARG A 29 4.66 -1.85 -2.43
C ARG A 29 5.29 -1.29 -3.70
N ASN A 30 5.81 -2.16 -4.55
CA ASN A 30 6.42 -1.73 -5.80
C ASN A 30 5.43 -1.04 -6.71
N GLN A 31 4.20 -1.54 -6.79
CA GLN A 31 3.17 -0.92 -7.60
C GLN A 31 2.81 0.47 -7.06
N ALA A 32 2.70 0.61 -5.74
CA ALA A 32 2.40 1.90 -5.13
C ALA A 32 3.51 2.91 -5.39
N VAL A 33 4.76 2.48 -5.30
CA VAL A 33 5.91 3.33 -5.59
C VAL A 33 5.86 3.83 -7.04
N ASN A 34 5.42 2.99 -7.97
CA ASN A 34 5.30 3.39 -9.37
C ASN A 34 4.09 4.28 -9.63
N ASP A 35 2.99 4.05 -8.92
CA ASP A 35 1.73 4.76 -9.17
C ASP A 35 1.68 6.13 -8.52
N VAL A 36 2.35 6.30 -7.40
CA VAL A 36 2.33 7.56 -6.64
C VAL A 36 3.67 8.25 -6.79
N PRO A 37 3.74 9.39 -7.50
CA PRO A 37 5.03 10.08 -7.74
C PRO A 37 5.80 10.38 -6.47
N LEU A 38 5.11 10.76 -5.39
CA LEU A 38 5.74 11.02 -4.11
C LEU A 38 6.48 9.80 -3.59
N LEU A 39 5.88 8.62 -3.72
CA LEU A 39 6.48 7.38 -3.24
C LEU A 39 7.63 6.94 -4.14
N HIS A 40 7.58 7.30 -5.42
CA HIS A 40 8.68 7.01 -6.33
C HIS A 40 9.97 7.71 -5.88
N GLU A 41 9.85 8.94 -5.40
CA GLU A 41 10.99 9.70 -4.90
C GLU A 41 11.31 9.39 -3.44
N HIS A 42 10.29 9.03 -2.65
CA HIS A 42 10.46 8.80 -1.22
C HIS A 42 9.74 7.52 -0.79
N PRO A 43 10.25 6.35 -1.21
CA PRO A 43 9.57 5.08 -0.92
C PRO A 43 9.46 4.77 0.58
N ASN A 44 10.32 5.36 1.40
CA ASN A 44 10.27 5.15 2.85
C ASN A 44 9.11 5.88 3.53
N ARG A 45 8.32 6.62 2.76
CA ARG A 45 7.10 7.23 3.30
C ARG A 45 5.94 6.26 3.42
N ILE A 46 6.08 5.05 2.90
CA ILE A 46 5.08 4.01 3.10
C ILE A 46 5.07 3.62 4.58
N ASP A 47 3.89 3.72 5.19
CA ASP A 47 3.70 3.47 6.60
C ASP A 47 3.33 2.00 6.87
N SER A 48 2.38 1.48 6.11
CA SER A 48 1.95 0.10 6.29
C SER A 48 1.31 -0.44 5.01
N ILE A 49 1.28 -1.77 4.91
CA ILE A 49 0.62 -2.46 3.81
C ILE A 49 -0.29 -3.52 4.41
N ILE A 50 -1.58 -3.42 4.12
CA ILE A 50 -2.59 -4.28 4.72
C ILE A 50 -3.18 -5.19 3.64
N ALA A 51 -3.16 -6.49 3.89
CA ALA A 51 -3.75 -7.47 2.98
C ALA A 51 -5.24 -7.57 3.29
N GLU A 52 -6.07 -7.03 2.42
CA GLU A 52 -7.51 -6.98 2.64
C GLU A 52 -8.13 -8.36 2.70
N GLY A 53 -7.64 -9.29 1.87
CA GLY A 53 -8.16 -10.64 1.89
C GLY A 53 -7.94 -11.36 3.20
N SER A 54 -6.83 -11.07 3.87
CA SER A 54 -6.54 -11.67 5.17
C SER A 54 -7.53 -11.22 6.23
N ILE A 55 -7.97 -9.98 6.16
CA ILE A 55 -8.94 -9.43 7.09
C ILE A 55 -10.26 -10.18 6.97
N PHE A 56 -10.71 -10.43 5.76
CA PHE A 56 -11.95 -11.18 5.53
C PHE A 56 -11.83 -12.60 6.07
N SER A 57 -10.70 -13.23 5.89
CA SER A 57 -10.47 -14.57 6.39
C SER A 57 -10.54 -14.61 7.91
N ALA A 58 -10.04 -13.58 8.57
CA ALA A 58 -10.04 -13.52 10.03
C ALA A 58 -11.45 -13.37 10.61
N VAL A 59 -12.34 -12.74 9.88
CA VAL A 59 -13.71 -12.50 10.34
C VAL A 59 -14.53 -13.78 10.33
N ARG A 60 -14.19 -14.72 9.49
CA ARG A 60 -14.92 -15.97 9.41
C ARG A 60 -14.48 -16.93 10.50
#